data_5a7a54e308462ae8e29bbe20cdeb3ea3
#
_entry.id   5a7a54e308462ae8e29bbe20cdeb3ea3
#
_cell.length_a   1.000
_cell.length_b   1.000
_cell.length_c   1.000
_cell.angle_alpha   90.00
_cell.angle_beta   90.00
_cell.angle_gamma   90.00
#
_symmetry.space_group_name_H-M   'P 1'
#
loop_
_entity.id
_entity.type
_entity.pdbx_description
1 polymer ?
#
loop_
_entity_poly.entity_id
_entity_poly.type
_entity_poly.pdbx_seq_one_letter_code
_entity_poly.pdbx_strand_id
1 'polypeptide(L)'
;MEIINHLHSGLRWIALILLIWAIYNAFTAKRFEKKHKMINLFAMVCLHIQLVIGLIQYFTSAKVQLTAGWMKDPLLRFYGMEHLAGMLLAIILITIGYSKAKRKENDADKFKAIRLFYSIGLIIILLSIPWPFRANLGGGWF
;
A
#
# COMPACT_ATOMS: atom_id res chain seq x y z
N MET A 1 13.60 1.87 -17.44
CA MET A 1 12.31 2.47 -16.96
C MET A 1 11.16 1.47 -17.02
N GLU A 2 10.96 0.77 -18.13
CA GLU A 2 9.87 -0.22 -18.26
C GLU A 2 9.93 -1.33 -17.23
N ILE A 3 11.11 -1.90 -16.98
CA ILE A 3 11.30 -2.96 -15.96
C ILE A 3 10.85 -2.49 -14.57
N ILE A 4 11.21 -1.28 -14.17
CA ILE A 4 10.83 -0.72 -12.86
C ILE A 4 9.31 -0.50 -12.78
N ASN A 5 8.68 -0.07 -13.88
CA ASN A 5 7.23 0.08 -13.94
C ASN A 5 6.52 -1.27 -13.79
N HIS A 6 6.98 -2.31 -14.48
CA HIS A 6 6.42 -3.67 -14.37
C HIS A 6 6.67 -4.27 -12.98
N LEU A 7 7.84 -4.05 -12.38
CA LEU A 7 8.12 -4.48 -11.01
C LEU A 7 7.18 -3.81 -10.00
N HIS A 8 7.01 -2.50 -10.09
CA HIS A 8 6.09 -1.76 -9.23
C HIS A 8 4.64 -2.24 -9.40
N SER A 9 4.20 -2.41 -10.62
CA SER A 9 2.84 -2.87 -10.93
C SER A 9 2.61 -4.34 -10.54
N GLY A 10 3.56 -5.22 -10.79
CA GLY A 10 3.47 -6.63 -10.41
C GLY A 10 3.49 -6.85 -8.89
N LEU A 11 4.43 -6.19 -8.20
CA LEU A 11 4.54 -6.26 -6.74
C LEU A 11 3.29 -5.70 -6.03
N ARG A 12 2.61 -4.72 -6.63
CA ARG A 12 1.31 -4.21 -6.16
C ARG A 12 0.29 -5.33 -5.94
N TRP A 13 0.17 -6.26 -6.90
CA TRP A 13 -0.78 -7.36 -6.79
C TRP A 13 -0.42 -8.31 -5.65
N ILE A 14 0.86 -8.61 -5.47
CA ILE A 14 1.35 -9.43 -4.36
C ILE A 14 1.03 -8.76 -3.03
N ALA A 15 1.29 -7.45 -2.90
CA ALA A 15 0.99 -6.68 -1.71
C ALA A 15 -0.51 -6.68 -1.39
N LEU A 16 -1.37 -6.47 -2.40
CA LEU A 16 -2.83 -6.49 -2.22
C LEU A 16 -3.33 -7.86 -1.78
N ILE A 17 -2.85 -8.95 -2.38
CA ILE A 17 -3.22 -10.32 -1.99
C ILE A 17 -2.82 -10.58 -0.53
N LEU A 18 -1.60 -10.23 -0.15
CA LEU A 18 -1.13 -10.43 1.23
C LEU A 18 -1.92 -9.58 2.25
N LEU A 19 -2.26 -8.33 1.91
CA LEU A 19 -3.08 -7.47 2.76
C LEU A 19 -4.48 -8.04 2.95
N ILE A 20 -5.13 -8.45 1.87
CA ILE A 20 -6.47 -9.07 1.91
C ILE A 20 -6.42 -10.35 2.75
N TRP A 21 -5.40 -11.17 2.58
CA TRP A 21 -5.22 -12.39 3.36
C TRP A 21 -5.01 -12.10 4.86
N ALA A 22 -4.16 -11.13 5.19
CA ALA A 22 -3.95 -10.69 6.56
C ALA A 22 -5.25 -10.20 7.22
N ILE A 23 -6.04 -9.40 6.50
CA ILE A 23 -7.33 -8.88 6.97
C ILE A 23 -8.35 -10.02 7.12
N TYR A 24 -8.44 -10.92 6.15
CA TYR A 24 -9.31 -12.09 6.23
C TYR A 24 -9.01 -12.94 7.47
N ASN A 25 -7.75 -13.24 7.73
CA ASN A 25 -7.34 -13.96 8.94
C ASN A 25 -7.72 -13.20 10.21
N ALA A 26 -7.58 -11.88 10.22
CA ALA A 26 -7.90 -11.05 11.38
C ALA A 26 -9.40 -11.03 11.71
N PHE A 27 -10.28 -11.31 10.73
CA PHE A 27 -11.72 -11.43 10.95
C PHE A 27 -12.18 -12.85 11.28
N THR A 28 -11.46 -13.88 10.84
CA THR A 28 -11.91 -15.27 10.88
C THR A 28 -11.15 -16.16 11.86
N ALA A 29 -9.85 -15.89 12.08
CA ALA A 29 -9.03 -16.71 12.95
C ALA A 29 -9.32 -16.46 14.43
N LYS A 30 -9.30 -17.52 15.23
CA LYS A 30 -9.52 -17.46 16.69
C LYS A 30 -8.22 -17.41 17.48
N ARG A 31 -7.17 -18.03 16.98
CA ARG A 31 -5.84 -18.09 17.62
C ARG A 31 -4.82 -17.41 16.73
N PHE A 32 -3.98 -16.56 17.33
CA PHE A 32 -2.89 -15.88 16.62
C PHE A 32 -1.66 -16.78 16.60
N GLU A 33 -1.43 -17.42 15.46
CA GLU A 33 -0.33 -18.33 15.23
C GLU A 33 0.82 -17.67 14.46
N LYS A 34 1.97 -18.35 14.38
CA LYS A 34 3.14 -17.90 13.63
C LYS A 34 2.82 -17.58 12.16
N LYS A 35 1.95 -18.36 11.52
CA LYS A 35 1.52 -18.12 10.13
C LYS A 35 0.85 -16.76 9.96
N HIS A 36 0.01 -16.33 10.90
CA HIS A 36 -0.65 -15.02 10.87
C HIS A 36 0.35 -13.89 11.02
N LYS A 37 1.30 -14.03 11.96
CA LYS A 37 2.40 -13.08 12.13
C LYS A 37 3.22 -12.95 10.85
N MET A 38 3.54 -14.07 10.19
CA MET A 38 4.34 -14.06 8.96
C MET A 38 3.61 -13.41 7.79
N ILE A 39 2.31 -13.69 7.60
CA ILE A 39 1.51 -13.05 6.55
C ILE A 39 1.44 -11.54 6.79
N ASN A 40 1.17 -11.11 8.02
CA ASN A 40 1.13 -9.69 8.38
C ASN A 40 2.49 -9.00 8.13
N LEU A 41 3.59 -9.68 8.47
CA LEU A 41 4.94 -9.19 8.24
C LEU A 41 5.24 -9.07 6.75
N PHE A 42 4.96 -10.10 5.96
CA PHE A 42 5.24 -10.09 4.52
C PHE A 42 4.41 -9.03 3.79
N ALA A 43 3.14 -8.84 4.17
CA ALA A 43 2.32 -7.75 3.63
C ALA A 43 2.97 -6.39 3.89
N MET A 44 3.39 -6.14 5.12
CA MET A 44 4.05 -4.89 5.52
C MET A 44 5.38 -4.70 4.78
N VAL A 45 6.25 -5.72 4.75
CA VAL A 45 7.57 -5.66 4.08
C VAL A 45 7.41 -5.45 2.57
N CYS A 46 6.45 -6.14 1.94
CA CYS A 46 6.15 -5.96 0.52
C CYS A 46 5.78 -4.50 0.20
N LEU A 47 5.00 -3.85 1.07
CA LEU A 47 4.66 -2.43 0.92
C LEU A 47 5.88 -1.51 1.12
N HIS A 48 6.81 -1.84 2.02
CA HIS A 48 8.04 -1.07 2.16
C HIS A 48 8.94 -1.19 0.91
N ILE A 49 9.06 -2.40 0.34
CA ILE A 49 9.77 -2.60 -0.93
C ILE A 49 9.08 -1.80 -2.04
N GLN A 50 7.75 -1.84 -2.08
CA GLN A 50 6.93 -1.07 -3.02
C GLN A 50 7.18 0.43 -2.90
N LEU A 51 7.34 0.94 -1.66
CA LEU A 51 7.69 2.34 -1.41
C LEU A 51 9.05 2.70 -2.00
N VAL A 52 10.07 1.86 -1.79
CA VAL A 52 11.42 2.10 -2.35
C VAL A 52 11.39 2.17 -3.87
N ILE A 53 10.73 1.19 -4.51
CA ILE A 53 10.57 1.18 -5.98
C ILE A 53 9.78 2.41 -6.44
N GLY A 54 8.70 2.76 -5.73
CA GLY A 54 7.87 3.92 -6.02
C GLY A 54 8.64 5.24 -5.89
N LEU A 55 9.55 5.37 -4.92
CA LEU A 55 10.42 6.55 -4.80
C LEU A 55 11.41 6.65 -5.96
N ILE A 56 11.98 5.53 -6.40
CA ILE A 56 12.83 5.52 -7.60
C ILE A 56 12.02 6.04 -8.81
N GLN A 57 10.79 5.54 -8.99
CA GLN A 57 9.91 6.02 -10.06
C GLN A 57 9.55 7.50 -9.91
N TYR A 58 9.31 7.97 -8.68
CA TYR A 58 8.98 9.36 -8.41
C TYR A 58 10.05 10.32 -8.94
N PHE A 59 11.32 9.97 -8.75
CA PHE A 59 12.44 10.82 -9.19
C PHE A 59 12.86 10.60 -10.65
N THR A 60 12.41 9.53 -11.29
CA THR A 60 12.85 9.15 -12.64
C THR A 60 11.75 9.15 -13.70
N SER A 61 10.48 9.20 -13.30
CA SER A 61 9.35 9.11 -14.22
C SER A 61 8.99 10.46 -14.83
N ALA A 62 8.73 10.47 -16.12
CA ALA A 62 8.19 11.62 -16.83
C ALA A 62 6.75 11.99 -16.39
N LYS A 63 6.05 11.13 -15.67
CA LYS A 63 4.71 11.41 -15.12
C LYS A 63 4.75 12.35 -13.92
N VAL A 64 5.89 12.47 -13.24
CA VAL A 64 6.09 13.39 -12.12
C VAL A 64 6.74 14.65 -12.62
N GLN A 65 5.96 15.70 -12.76
CA GLN A 65 6.41 17.00 -13.25
C GLN A 65 5.89 18.09 -12.31
N LEU A 66 6.82 18.71 -11.57
CA LEU A 66 6.53 19.77 -10.61
C LEU A 66 6.75 21.16 -11.25
N THR A 67 6.25 21.34 -12.47
CA THR A 67 6.33 22.58 -13.23
C THR A 67 5.34 23.62 -12.72
N ALA A 68 5.48 24.89 -13.13
CA ALA A 68 4.56 25.94 -12.71
C ALA A 68 3.09 25.56 -13.01
N GLY A 69 2.22 25.62 -11.99
CA GLY A 69 0.81 25.29 -12.13
C GLY A 69 0.46 23.80 -12.04
N TRP A 70 1.41 22.89 -11.78
CA TRP A 70 1.17 21.44 -11.70
C TRP A 70 0.03 21.03 -10.75
N MET A 71 -0.20 21.78 -9.68
CA MET A 71 -1.30 21.53 -8.73
C MET A 71 -2.70 21.71 -9.36
N LYS A 72 -2.82 22.45 -10.45
CA LYS A 72 -4.07 22.67 -11.18
C LYS A 72 -4.36 21.59 -12.20
N ASP A 73 -3.33 20.86 -12.64
CA ASP A 73 -3.47 19.73 -13.53
C ASP A 73 -3.75 18.46 -12.74
N PRO A 74 -4.89 17.78 -12.93
CA PRO A 74 -5.26 16.58 -12.17
C PRO A 74 -4.25 15.43 -12.31
N LEU A 75 -3.65 15.25 -13.49
CA LEU A 75 -2.68 14.19 -13.75
C LEU A 75 -1.36 14.46 -13.02
N LEU A 76 -0.83 15.67 -13.16
CA LEU A 76 0.43 16.06 -12.51
C LEU A 76 0.30 16.10 -11.00
N ARG A 77 -0.83 16.59 -10.49
CA ARG A 77 -1.14 16.58 -9.05
C ARG A 77 -1.25 15.17 -8.50
N PHE A 78 -1.89 14.26 -9.24
CA PHE A 78 -2.03 12.87 -8.80
C PHE A 78 -0.66 12.21 -8.62
N TYR A 79 0.18 12.20 -9.66
CA TYR A 79 1.49 11.55 -9.59
C TYR A 79 2.51 12.35 -8.76
N GLY A 80 2.40 13.67 -8.73
CA GLY A 80 3.29 14.54 -7.96
C GLY A 80 3.02 14.54 -6.45
N MET A 81 1.79 14.28 -6.03
CA MET A 81 1.42 14.39 -4.61
C MET A 81 0.43 13.32 -4.14
N GLU A 82 -0.72 13.16 -4.77
CA GLU A 82 -1.84 12.39 -4.20
C GLU A 82 -1.49 10.91 -4.02
N HIS A 83 -0.90 10.29 -5.04
CA HIS A 83 -0.46 8.89 -4.99
C HIS A 83 0.61 8.68 -3.90
N LEU A 84 1.64 9.50 -3.90
CA LEU A 84 2.74 9.38 -2.92
C LEU A 84 2.24 9.60 -1.49
N ALA A 85 1.47 10.66 -1.25
CA ALA A 85 0.95 10.98 0.07
C ALA A 85 -0.01 9.89 0.59
N GLY A 86 -0.92 9.40 -0.26
CA GLY A 86 -1.83 8.31 0.09
C GLY A 86 -1.08 7.02 0.42
N MET A 87 -0.08 6.65 -0.39
CA MET A 87 0.73 5.44 -0.13
C MET A 87 1.56 5.56 1.14
N LEU A 88 2.19 6.71 1.41
CA LEU A 88 2.92 6.95 2.65
C LEU A 88 2.01 6.82 3.88
N LEU A 89 0.84 7.45 3.85
CA LEU A 89 -0.13 7.35 4.94
C LEU A 89 -0.57 5.90 5.19
N ALA A 90 -0.89 5.16 4.13
CA ALA A 90 -1.29 3.76 4.23
C ALA A 90 -0.18 2.88 4.83
N ILE A 91 1.06 3.05 4.36
CA ILE A 91 2.22 2.28 4.84
C ILE A 91 2.50 2.59 6.31
N ILE A 92 2.41 3.85 6.71
CA ILE A 92 2.56 4.26 8.12
C ILE A 92 1.50 3.57 8.99
N LEU A 93 0.24 3.60 8.58
CA LEU A 93 -0.85 2.95 9.33
C LEU A 93 -0.67 1.45 9.44
N ILE A 94 -0.30 0.78 8.36
CA ILE A 94 -0.04 -0.67 8.34
C ILE A 94 1.15 -1.01 9.25
N THR A 95 2.21 -0.21 9.21
CA THR A 95 3.38 -0.38 10.08
C THR A 95 3.01 -0.21 11.57
N ILE A 96 2.20 0.78 11.89
CA ILE A 96 1.65 0.98 13.25
C ILE A 96 0.82 -0.23 13.66
N GLY A 97 -0.06 -0.72 12.79
CA GLY A 97 -0.91 -1.89 13.05
C GLY A 97 -0.10 -3.14 13.36
N TYR A 98 0.92 -3.42 12.56
CA TYR A 98 1.84 -4.54 12.81
C TYR A 98 2.57 -4.39 14.14
N SER A 99 3.13 -3.21 14.42
CA SER A 99 3.85 -2.92 15.66
C SER A 99 2.95 -3.03 16.88
N LYS A 100 1.70 -2.55 16.80
CA LYS A 100 0.72 -2.69 17.88
C LYS A 100 0.35 -4.15 18.12
N ALA A 101 0.05 -4.91 17.07
CA ALA A 101 -0.25 -6.33 17.17
C ALA A 101 0.90 -7.12 17.81
N LYS A 102 2.14 -6.82 17.44
CA LYS A 102 3.34 -7.46 18.01
C LYS A 102 3.48 -7.25 19.53
N ARG A 103 3.00 -6.11 20.04
CA ARG A 103 3.12 -5.73 21.47
C ARG A 103 1.95 -6.20 22.32
N LYS A 104 0.84 -6.65 21.73
CA LYS A 104 -0.31 -7.17 22.49
C LYS A 104 -0.02 -8.58 23.01
N GLU A 105 -0.59 -8.92 24.16
CA GLU A 105 -0.41 -10.24 24.76
C GLU A 105 -1.47 -11.24 24.29
N ASN A 106 -2.74 -10.81 24.24
CA ASN A 106 -3.82 -11.70 23.84
C ASN A 106 -4.11 -11.66 22.34
N ASP A 107 -4.60 -12.77 21.81
CA ASP A 107 -4.86 -12.96 20.39
C ASP A 107 -5.93 -12.03 19.83
N ALA A 108 -6.99 -11.77 20.60
CA ALA A 108 -8.08 -10.90 20.19
C ALA A 108 -7.59 -9.47 19.92
N ASP A 109 -6.73 -8.94 20.78
CA ASP A 109 -6.17 -7.58 20.62
C ASP A 109 -5.16 -7.50 19.49
N LYS A 110 -4.40 -8.57 19.23
CA LYS A 110 -3.52 -8.67 18.05
C LYS A 110 -4.34 -8.56 16.77
N PHE A 111 -5.38 -9.37 16.63
CA PHE A 111 -6.26 -9.33 15.48
C PHE A 111 -7.02 -8.01 15.35
N LYS A 112 -7.43 -7.41 16.47
CA LYS A 112 -8.10 -6.09 16.47
C LYS A 112 -7.20 -5.01 15.88
N ALA A 113 -5.92 -4.99 16.24
CA ALA A 113 -4.96 -4.03 15.68
C ALA A 113 -4.79 -4.22 14.15
N ILE A 114 -4.63 -5.47 13.71
CA ILE A 114 -4.53 -5.78 12.27
C ILE A 114 -5.82 -5.39 11.54
N ARG A 115 -7.00 -5.77 12.04
CA ARG A 115 -8.29 -5.39 11.42
C ARG A 115 -8.39 -3.90 11.20
N LEU A 116 -8.10 -3.12 12.23
CA LEU A 116 -8.26 -1.67 12.16
C LEU A 116 -7.26 -1.04 11.17
N PHE A 117 -5.98 -1.24 11.41
CA PHE A 117 -4.94 -0.51 10.67
C PHE A 117 -4.73 -1.03 9.25
N TYR A 118 -4.80 -2.36 9.04
CA TYR A 118 -4.65 -2.94 7.71
C TYR A 118 -5.86 -2.63 6.83
N SER A 119 -7.08 -2.65 7.38
CA SER A 119 -8.29 -2.33 6.61
C SER A 119 -8.31 -0.86 6.18
N ILE A 120 -7.99 0.07 7.08
CA ILE A 120 -7.90 1.50 6.73
C ILE A 120 -6.77 1.70 5.71
N GLY A 121 -5.61 1.08 5.93
CA GLY A 121 -4.50 1.14 4.99
C GLY A 121 -4.87 0.61 3.60
N LEU A 122 -5.57 -0.52 3.52
CA LEU A 122 -6.05 -1.09 2.26
C LEU A 122 -7.00 -0.13 1.53
N ILE A 123 -7.96 0.46 2.22
CA ILE A 123 -8.89 1.43 1.62
C ILE A 123 -8.12 2.61 1.03
N ILE A 124 -7.17 3.17 1.76
CA ILE A 124 -6.35 4.29 1.27
C ILE A 124 -5.53 3.86 0.04
N ILE A 125 -4.93 2.65 0.05
CA ILE A 125 -4.19 2.11 -1.10
C ILE A 125 -5.10 2.01 -2.32
N LEU A 126 -6.29 1.41 -2.18
CA LEU A 126 -7.22 1.23 -3.28
C LEU A 126 -7.68 2.56 -3.90
N LEU A 127 -7.88 3.59 -3.06
CA LEU A 127 -8.20 4.95 -3.51
C LEU A 127 -7.02 5.66 -4.18
N SER A 128 -5.79 5.30 -3.81
CA SER A 128 -4.57 5.94 -4.30
C SER A 128 -3.96 5.26 -5.53
N ILE A 129 -4.47 4.10 -5.95
CA ILE A 129 -4.00 3.42 -7.17
C ILE A 129 -4.57 4.11 -8.42
N PRO A 130 -3.73 4.37 -9.46
CA PRO A 130 -4.20 4.85 -10.75
C PRO A 130 -4.79 3.70 -11.57
N TRP A 131 -5.98 3.25 -11.20
CA TRP A 131 -6.65 2.15 -11.89
C TRP A 131 -6.92 2.49 -13.36
N PRO A 132 -6.93 1.49 -14.28
CA PRO A 132 -7.19 1.73 -15.70
C PRO A 132 -8.54 2.37 -15.99
N PHE A 133 -9.55 2.12 -15.14
CA PHE A 133 -10.88 2.74 -15.26
C PHE A 133 -10.92 4.21 -14.81
N ARG A 134 -9.84 4.72 -14.18
CA ARG A 134 -9.65 6.16 -13.93
C ARG A 134 -9.00 6.77 -15.16
N ALA A 135 -9.81 7.01 -16.20
CA ALA A 135 -9.39 7.34 -17.56
C ALA A 135 -8.37 8.50 -17.67
N ASN A 136 -8.45 9.47 -16.75
CA ASN A 136 -7.59 10.66 -16.78
C ASN A 136 -6.20 10.45 -16.19
N LEU A 137 -5.90 9.28 -15.61
CA LEU A 137 -4.64 9.02 -14.91
C LEU A 137 -3.65 8.18 -15.72
N GLY A 138 -4.09 7.57 -16.82
CA GLY A 138 -3.22 6.78 -17.71
C GLY A 138 -2.52 5.61 -17.02
N GLY A 139 -3.15 5.02 -15.99
CA GLY A 139 -2.68 3.82 -15.32
C GLY A 139 -3.02 2.55 -16.09
N GLY A 140 -2.20 1.49 -15.90
CA GLY A 140 -2.44 0.16 -16.46
C GLY A 140 -2.66 -0.91 -15.39
N TRP A 141 -3.02 -2.12 -15.83
CA TRP A 141 -3.08 -3.29 -14.93
C TRP A 141 -1.68 -3.77 -14.54
N PHE A 142 -0.71 -3.55 -15.46
CA PHE A 142 0.71 -3.89 -15.29
C PHE A 142 1.61 -2.79 -15.83
#